data_2d4b414f8becb2c2246f006f7837bc24
#
_entry.id   2d4b414f8becb2c2246f006f7837bc24
#
_cell.length_a   1.000
_cell.length_b   1.000
_cell.length_c   1.000
_cell.angle_alpha   90.00
_cell.angle_beta   90.00
_cell.angle_gamma   90.00
#
_symmetry.space_group_name_H-M   'P 1'
#
loop_
_entity.id
_entity.type
_entity.pdbx_description
1 polymer ?
#
loop_
_entity_poly.entity_id
_entity_poly.type
_entity_poly.pdbx_seq_one_letter_code
_entity_poly.pdbx_strand_id
1 'polypeptide(L)'
;MNCLALGSARFPLAQAQVLDFNEKPTCMYESRSQPLLHRVGFVKRLVLHSVGAVALLFGSLAIGIAGYAHFESLGWRDGFLNSAMLLGGMGPVDPPHSDGGKIFAGVYALYAGLIFIITVAVVLTPVIHRLFHRFHINGH
;
A
#
# COMPACT_ATOMS: atom_id res chain seq x y z
N MET A 1 -26.28 -5.39 -26.38
CA MET A 1 -27.00 -4.66 -27.44
C MET A 1 -26.03 -3.72 -28.09
N ASN A 2 -25.93 -3.82 -29.42
CA ASN A 2 -25.26 -2.95 -30.39
C ASN A 2 -23.72 -2.96 -30.43
N CYS A 3 -23.16 -3.96 -31.15
CA CYS A 3 -21.94 -3.74 -31.94
C CYS A 3 -22.37 -3.03 -33.23
N LEU A 4 -22.00 -1.75 -33.35
CA LEU A 4 -22.17 -0.98 -34.59
C LEU A 4 -21.16 -1.46 -35.62
N ALA A 5 -21.67 -2.04 -36.69
CA ALA A 5 -20.95 -2.36 -37.90
C ALA A 5 -20.61 -1.02 -38.61
N LEU A 6 -19.35 -0.73 -38.79
CA LEU A 6 -18.87 0.37 -39.63
C LEU A 6 -18.20 -0.17 -40.89
N GLY A 7 -18.86 0.11 -42.01
CA GLY A 7 -18.21 0.58 -43.19
C GLY A 7 -17.70 -0.48 -44.18
N SER A 8 -18.53 -0.76 -45.15
CA SER A 8 -18.12 -1.33 -46.44
C SER A 8 -17.08 -0.45 -47.14
N ALA A 9 -15.82 -0.83 -47.08
CA ALA A 9 -14.81 -0.36 -48.03
C ALA A 9 -14.53 -1.49 -49.03
N ARG A 10 -14.93 -1.28 -50.30
CA ARG A 10 -14.60 -2.13 -51.43
C ARG A 10 -13.09 -2.08 -51.67
N PHE A 11 -12.37 -3.19 -51.43
CA PHE A 11 -11.02 -3.40 -51.92
C PHE A 11 -11.01 -4.43 -53.05
N PRO A 12 -10.16 -4.24 -54.09
CA PRO A 12 -10.16 -5.05 -55.33
C PRO A 12 -9.63 -6.46 -55.06
N LEU A 13 -10.21 -7.36 -55.80
CA LEU A 13 -9.89 -8.79 -55.89
C LEU A 13 -8.48 -9.05 -56.39
N ALA A 14 -7.50 -9.20 -55.51
CA ALA A 14 -6.25 -9.91 -55.80
C ALA A 14 -5.40 -10.03 -54.53
N GLN A 15 -5.71 -10.93 -53.68
CA GLN A 15 -4.81 -11.76 -52.86
C GLN A 15 -5.67 -12.54 -51.84
N ALA A 16 -6.04 -13.73 -52.26
CA ALA A 16 -6.59 -14.75 -51.37
C ALA A 16 -5.44 -15.27 -50.51
N GLN A 17 -5.08 -14.54 -49.46
CA GLN A 17 -4.31 -15.14 -48.36
C GLN A 17 -5.33 -15.73 -47.41
N VAL A 18 -5.21 -17.04 -47.26
CA VAL A 18 -5.95 -17.85 -46.30
C VAL A 18 -5.82 -17.24 -44.91
N LEU A 19 -6.79 -16.44 -44.51
CA LEU A 19 -6.90 -15.96 -43.13
C LEU A 19 -7.44 -17.12 -42.31
N ASP A 20 -6.57 -17.63 -41.47
CA ASP A 20 -6.90 -18.63 -40.46
C ASP A 20 -7.98 -18.05 -39.54
N PHE A 21 -9.21 -18.55 -39.69
CA PHE A 21 -10.41 -18.13 -38.95
C PHE A 21 -10.39 -18.59 -37.49
N ASN A 22 -9.24 -18.97 -36.95
CA ASN A 22 -9.13 -19.44 -35.56
C ASN A 22 -8.49 -18.41 -34.60
N GLU A 23 -8.34 -17.15 -35.00
CA GLU A 23 -8.04 -16.11 -34.02
C GLU A 23 -9.32 -15.75 -33.26
N LYS A 24 -9.45 -16.32 -32.08
CA LYS A 24 -10.41 -15.85 -31.07
C LYS A 24 -10.18 -14.36 -30.87
N PRO A 25 -11.21 -13.49 -31.03
CA PRO A 25 -11.05 -12.09 -30.73
C PRO A 25 -10.63 -11.96 -29.27
N THR A 26 -9.38 -11.58 -29.06
CA THR A 26 -8.92 -11.16 -27.74
C THR A 26 -9.65 -9.85 -27.42
N CYS A 27 -10.87 -9.97 -26.90
CA CYS A 27 -11.50 -8.84 -26.26
C CYS A 27 -10.63 -8.45 -25.07
N MET A 28 -9.82 -7.38 -25.23
CA MET A 28 -9.04 -6.75 -24.15
C MET A 28 -9.93 -6.11 -23.07
N TYR A 29 -11.19 -6.45 -23.03
CA TYR A 29 -12.10 -6.04 -21.98
C TYR A 29 -12.21 -7.18 -20.98
N GLU A 30 -11.48 -7.05 -19.91
CA GLU A 30 -11.54 -7.95 -18.76
C GLU A 30 -13.00 -8.08 -18.28
N SER A 31 -13.53 -9.27 -18.43
CA SER A 31 -14.93 -9.59 -18.10
C SER A 31 -15.22 -9.23 -16.65
N ARG A 32 -16.22 -8.37 -16.41
CA ARG A 32 -16.76 -7.99 -15.10
C ARG A 32 -17.29 -9.17 -14.26
N SER A 33 -17.20 -10.37 -14.75
CA SER A 33 -17.68 -11.59 -14.09
C SER A 33 -16.59 -12.41 -13.40
N GLN A 34 -15.46 -11.80 -13.03
CA GLN A 34 -14.53 -12.49 -12.14
C GLN A 34 -15.19 -12.65 -10.77
N PRO A 35 -15.35 -13.88 -10.25
CA PRO A 35 -15.95 -14.10 -8.95
C PRO A 35 -15.11 -13.35 -7.91
N LEU A 36 -15.80 -12.55 -7.08
CA LEU A 36 -15.22 -11.87 -5.92
C LEU A 36 -14.24 -12.82 -5.23
N LEU A 37 -12.98 -12.40 -5.11
CA LEU A 37 -11.93 -13.20 -4.46
C LEU A 37 -12.53 -13.87 -3.23
N HIS A 38 -12.44 -15.18 -3.19
CA HIS A 38 -12.91 -16.01 -2.09
C HIS A 38 -12.45 -15.36 -0.77
N ARG A 39 -13.34 -15.26 0.23
CA ARG A 39 -13.07 -14.57 1.52
C ARG A 39 -11.70 -14.91 2.12
N VAL A 40 -11.23 -16.13 1.90
CA VAL A 40 -9.91 -16.62 2.32
C VAL A 40 -8.75 -15.88 1.62
N GLY A 41 -8.86 -15.60 0.33
CA GLY A 41 -7.82 -14.86 -0.41
C GLY A 41 -7.71 -13.41 0.04
N PHE A 42 -8.83 -12.77 0.38
CA PHE A 42 -8.86 -11.43 0.94
C PHE A 42 -8.20 -11.37 2.32
N VAL A 43 -8.60 -12.30 3.22
CA VAL A 43 -8.04 -12.38 4.58
C VAL A 43 -6.54 -12.63 4.53
N LYS A 44 -6.06 -13.54 3.67
CA LYS A 44 -4.62 -13.80 3.51
C LYS A 44 -3.85 -12.55 3.08
N ARG A 45 -4.36 -11.77 2.12
CA ARG A 45 -3.75 -10.51 1.70
C ARG A 45 -3.75 -9.47 2.81
N LEU A 46 -4.87 -9.32 3.51
CA LEU A 46 -4.99 -8.42 4.66
C LEU A 46 -3.97 -8.75 5.75
N VAL A 47 -3.89 -10.03 6.13
CA VAL A 47 -2.92 -10.50 7.14
C VAL A 47 -1.49 -10.24 6.68
N LEU A 48 -1.15 -10.53 5.43
CA LEU A 48 0.20 -10.29 4.91
C LEU A 48 0.59 -8.81 4.96
N HIS A 49 -0.31 -7.92 4.57
CA HIS A 49 -0.07 -6.47 4.63
C HIS A 49 0.03 -5.97 6.08
N SER A 50 -0.83 -6.49 6.97
CA SER A 50 -0.77 -6.15 8.40
C SER A 50 0.53 -6.62 9.05
N VAL A 51 0.99 -7.82 8.73
CA VAL A 51 2.28 -8.34 9.22
C VAL A 51 3.44 -7.48 8.72
N GLY A 52 3.44 -7.10 7.44
CA GLY A 52 4.44 -6.20 6.88
C GLY A 52 4.43 -4.82 7.56
N ALA A 53 3.27 -4.25 7.81
CA ALA A 53 3.12 -2.98 8.52
C ALA A 53 3.63 -3.05 9.96
N VAL A 54 3.30 -4.12 10.69
CA VAL A 54 3.77 -4.37 12.05
C VAL A 54 5.29 -4.56 12.07
N ALA A 55 5.85 -5.30 11.12
CA ALA A 55 7.30 -5.48 11.00
C ALA A 55 8.03 -4.15 10.74
N LEU A 56 7.47 -3.27 9.90
CA LEU A 56 7.99 -1.92 9.67
C LEU A 56 7.98 -1.08 10.95
N LEU A 57 6.90 -1.11 11.72
CA LEU A 57 6.81 -0.39 13.00
C LEU A 57 7.85 -0.88 14.01
N PHE A 58 7.98 -2.19 14.18
CA PHE A 58 8.98 -2.75 15.11
C PHE A 58 10.40 -2.47 14.65
N GLY A 59 10.69 -2.55 13.35
CA GLY A 59 11.99 -2.18 12.79
C GLY A 59 12.32 -0.72 13.03
N SER A 60 11.37 0.19 12.79
CA SER A 60 11.53 1.62 13.06
C SER A 60 11.75 1.90 14.53
N LEU A 61 11.02 1.23 15.40
CA LEU A 61 11.15 1.36 16.85
C LEU A 61 12.54 0.91 17.32
N ALA A 62 13.05 -0.21 16.79
CA ALA A 62 14.39 -0.69 17.10
C ALA A 62 15.49 0.31 16.68
N ILE A 63 15.34 0.94 15.51
CA ILE A 63 16.25 2.00 15.04
C ILE A 63 16.23 3.19 16.00
N GLY A 64 15.04 3.61 16.43
CA GLY A 64 14.90 4.71 17.39
C GLY A 64 15.54 4.41 18.73
N ILE A 65 15.29 3.22 19.30
CA ILE A 65 15.91 2.79 20.57
C ILE A 65 17.44 2.79 20.45
N ALA A 66 17.98 2.21 19.38
CA ALA A 66 19.42 2.17 19.15
C ALA A 66 20.02 3.57 19.00
N GLY A 67 19.36 4.48 18.30
CA GLY A 67 19.80 5.86 18.16
C GLY A 67 19.81 6.62 19.47
N TYR A 68 18.74 6.55 20.26
CA TYR A 68 18.70 7.19 21.58
C TYR A 68 19.74 6.59 22.55
N ALA A 69 19.94 5.27 22.52
CA ALA A 69 20.99 4.65 23.32
C ALA A 69 22.38 5.11 22.91
N HIS A 70 22.62 5.33 21.61
CA HIS A 70 23.93 5.75 21.10
C HIS A 70 24.25 7.21 21.36
N PHE A 71 23.29 8.11 21.11
CA PHE A 71 23.53 9.57 21.19
C PHE A 71 23.27 10.16 22.58
N GLU A 72 22.32 9.61 23.32
CA GLU A 72 21.89 10.15 24.63
C GLU A 72 22.24 9.21 25.80
N SER A 73 22.79 8.04 25.51
CA SER A 73 23.06 6.99 26.53
C SER A 73 21.82 6.63 27.36
N LEU A 74 20.64 6.79 26.78
CA LEU A 74 19.36 6.46 27.42
C LEU A 74 19.20 4.95 27.58
N GLY A 75 18.56 4.54 28.69
CA GLY A 75 18.17 3.18 28.89
C GLY A 75 17.18 2.70 27.80
N TRP A 76 17.13 1.39 27.56
CA TRP A 76 16.26 0.85 26.51
C TRP A 76 14.77 1.19 26.69
N ARG A 77 14.32 1.39 27.94
CA ARG A 77 12.92 1.75 28.27
C ARG A 77 12.61 3.18 27.86
N ASP A 78 13.51 4.12 28.17
CA ASP A 78 13.34 5.52 27.85
C ASP A 78 13.53 5.75 26.35
N GLY A 79 14.49 5.05 25.72
CA GLY A 79 14.65 5.01 24.28
C GLY A 79 13.40 4.44 23.55
N PHE A 80 12.78 3.40 24.10
CA PHE A 80 11.53 2.86 23.59
C PHE A 80 10.40 3.89 23.69
N LEU A 81 10.24 4.54 24.86
CA LEU A 81 9.20 5.53 25.10
C LEU A 81 9.32 6.71 24.13
N ASN A 82 10.51 7.30 24.05
CA ASN A 82 10.77 8.43 23.14
C ASN A 82 10.54 8.07 21.66
N SER A 83 11.02 6.89 21.24
CA SER A 83 10.84 6.42 19.87
C SER A 83 9.36 6.14 19.55
N ALA A 84 8.62 5.55 20.46
CA ALA A 84 7.18 5.28 20.30
C ALA A 84 6.37 6.58 20.23
N MET A 85 6.69 7.57 21.05
CA MET A 85 6.03 8.88 21.04
C MET A 85 6.32 9.66 19.76
N LEU A 86 7.55 9.60 19.24
CA LEU A 86 7.90 10.19 17.93
C LEU A 86 7.19 9.49 16.78
N LEU A 87 7.11 8.15 16.78
CA LEU A 87 6.33 7.40 15.80
C LEU A 87 4.84 7.75 15.84
N GLY A 88 4.29 7.98 17.04
CA GLY A 88 2.91 8.42 17.23
C GLY A 88 2.66 9.91 16.91
N GLY A 89 3.72 10.67 16.57
CA GLY A 89 3.61 12.10 16.24
C GLY A 89 3.42 13.03 17.45
N MET A 90 3.62 12.51 18.68
CA MET A 90 3.44 13.31 19.93
C MET A 90 4.70 14.04 20.37
N GLY A 91 5.86 13.72 19.78
CA GLY A 91 7.16 14.27 20.19
C GLY A 91 7.83 13.45 21.31
N PRO A 92 9.11 13.71 21.58
CA PRO A 92 9.86 13.01 22.63
C PRO A 92 9.39 13.43 24.02
N VAL A 93 9.35 12.49 24.96
CA VAL A 93 9.04 12.75 26.37
C VAL A 93 10.25 13.40 27.04
N ASP A 94 11.43 12.87 26.79
CA ASP A 94 12.69 13.41 27.24
C ASP A 94 13.39 14.08 26.05
N PRO A 95 13.46 15.41 26.01
CA PRO A 95 14.12 16.10 24.92
C PRO A 95 15.63 15.79 24.95
N PRO A 96 16.25 15.52 23.79
CA PRO A 96 17.67 15.21 23.72
C PRO A 96 18.51 16.40 24.18
N HIS A 97 19.55 16.12 24.96
CA HIS A 97 20.44 17.12 25.53
C HIS A 97 21.67 17.37 24.63
N SER A 98 22.21 16.30 24.02
CA SER A 98 23.36 16.40 23.13
C SER A 98 22.98 16.98 21.76
N ASP A 99 23.92 17.66 21.11
CA ASP A 99 23.68 18.19 19.76
C ASP A 99 23.46 17.06 18.75
N GLY A 100 24.20 15.95 18.90
CA GLY A 100 24.00 14.75 18.08
C GLY A 100 22.61 14.14 18.28
N GLY A 101 22.14 14.05 19.52
CA GLY A 101 20.81 13.57 19.87
C GLY A 101 19.70 14.45 19.31
N LYS A 102 19.87 15.78 19.33
CA LYS A 102 18.89 16.72 18.74
C LYS A 102 18.75 16.53 17.23
N ILE A 103 19.90 16.38 16.52
CA ILE A 103 19.88 16.13 15.08
C ILE A 103 19.25 14.77 14.78
N PHE A 104 19.65 13.72 15.53
CA PHE A 104 19.08 12.39 15.38
C PHE A 104 17.55 12.40 15.60
N ALA A 105 17.10 12.99 16.71
CA ALA A 105 15.67 13.07 17.04
C ALA A 105 14.87 13.81 15.96
N GLY A 106 15.41 14.92 15.41
CA GLY A 106 14.77 15.66 14.32
C GLY A 106 14.64 14.86 13.04
N VAL A 107 15.72 14.20 12.60
CA VAL A 107 15.71 13.33 11.41
C VAL A 107 14.80 12.12 11.64
N TYR A 108 14.89 11.51 12.83
CA TYR A 108 14.05 10.38 13.19
C TYR A 108 12.55 10.75 13.24
N ALA A 109 12.20 11.95 13.71
CA ALA A 109 10.82 12.44 13.73
C ALA A 109 10.23 12.56 12.32
N LEU A 110 10.99 13.10 11.35
CA LEU A 110 10.57 13.17 9.94
C LEU A 110 10.37 11.78 9.33
N TYR A 111 11.32 10.88 9.57
CA TYR A 111 11.25 9.49 9.15
C TYR A 111 10.05 8.78 9.78
N ALA A 112 9.85 8.92 11.09
CA ALA A 112 8.77 8.30 11.85
C ALA A 112 7.39 8.74 11.35
N GLY A 113 7.20 10.02 11.06
CA GLY A 113 5.97 10.56 10.48
C GLY A 113 5.66 9.93 9.12
N LEU A 114 6.66 9.78 8.24
CA LEU A 114 6.50 9.15 6.95
C LEU A 114 6.14 7.65 7.08
N ILE A 115 6.83 6.92 7.95
CA ILE A 115 6.55 5.49 8.22
C ILE A 115 5.15 5.30 8.79
N PHE A 116 4.70 6.18 9.69
CA PHE A 116 3.35 6.13 10.23
C PHE A 116 2.29 6.27 9.12
N ILE A 117 2.43 7.26 8.24
CA ILE A 117 1.49 7.47 7.11
C ILE A 117 1.47 6.25 6.19
N ILE A 118 2.63 5.71 5.82
CA ILE A 118 2.73 4.53 4.96
C ILE A 118 2.06 3.33 5.62
N THR A 119 2.31 3.11 6.91
CA THR A 119 1.72 2.00 7.68
C THR A 119 0.20 2.09 7.71
N VAL A 120 -0.34 3.26 8.02
CA VAL A 120 -1.79 3.50 8.03
C VAL A 120 -2.37 3.30 6.63
N ALA A 121 -1.74 3.81 5.58
CA ALA A 121 -2.19 3.65 4.21
C ALA A 121 -2.24 2.15 3.80
N VAL A 122 -1.20 1.39 4.11
CA VAL A 122 -1.12 -0.05 3.80
C VAL A 122 -2.21 -0.84 4.52
N VAL A 123 -2.48 -0.54 5.79
CA VAL A 123 -3.52 -1.22 6.58
C VAL A 123 -4.92 -0.82 6.13
N LEU A 124 -5.14 0.46 5.81
CA LEU A 124 -6.46 0.96 5.41
C LEU A 124 -6.85 0.60 3.98
N THR A 125 -5.89 0.47 3.06
CA THR A 125 -6.15 0.20 1.64
C THR A 125 -7.12 -0.96 1.42
N PRO A 126 -6.92 -2.17 1.97
CA PRO A 126 -7.84 -3.29 1.75
C PRO A 126 -9.22 -3.07 2.41
N VAL A 127 -9.28 -2.30 3.51
CA VAL A 127 -10.53 -1.99 4.21
C VAL A 127 -11.35 -0.98 3.40
N ILE A 128 -10.71 0.10 2.95
CA ILE A 128 -11.34 1.17 2.18
C ILE A 128 -11.85 0.63 0.83
N HIS A 129 -11.05 -0.18 0.14
CA HIS A 129 -11.45 -0.78 -1.13
C HIS A 129 -12.72 -1.64 -0.98
N ARG A 130 -12.84 -2.41 0.10
CA ARG A 130 -14.02 -3.21 0.39
C ARG A 130 -15.23 -2.35 0.75
N LEU A 131 -15.02 -1.25 1.46
CA LEU A 131 -16.08 -0.33 1.87
C LEU A 131 -16.68 0.37 0.65
N PHE A 132 -15.85 0.91 -0.25
CA PHE A 132 -16.31 1.55 -1.49
C PHE A 132 -17.05 0.57 -2.41
N HIS A 133 -16.59 -0.67 -2.50
CA HIS A 133 -17.27 -1.69 -3.30
C HIS A 133 -18.67 -2.01 -2.75
N ARG A 134 -18.88 -1.90 -1.45
CA ARG A 134 -20.18 -2.14 -0.80
C ARG A 134 -21.15 -0.98 -0.99
N PHE A 135 -20.67 0.25 -1.05
CA PHE A 135 -21.51 1.43 -1.28
C PHE A 135 -21.92 1.60 -2.74
N HIS A 136 -21.08 1.16 -3.70
CA HIS A 136 -21.39 1.28 -5.13
C HIS A 136 -22.46 0.29 -5.62
N ILE A 137 -22.71 -0.78 -4.88
CA ILE A 137 -23.72 -1.81 -5.25
C ILE A 137 -25.13 -1.39 -4.79
N ASN A 138 -25.26 -0.45 -3.84
CA ASN A 138 -26.55 0.01 -3.31
C ASN A 138 -27.10 1.29 -3.97
N GLY A 139 -26.52 1.73 -5.06
CA GLY A 139 -26.87 2.98 -5.76
C GLY A 139 -27.68 2.80 -7.06
N HIS A 140 -28.44 1.68 -7.19
CA HIS A 140 -29.47 1.51 -8.26
C HIS A 140 -30.69 0.83 -7.71
#